data_e890eef508681a87ca54ab5776d8c1db
#
_entry.id   e890eef508681a87ca54ab5776d8c1db
#
_cell.length_a   1.000
_cell.length_b   1.000
_cell.length_c   1.000
_cell.angle_alpha   90.00
_cell.angle_beta   90.00
_cell.angle_gamma   90.00
#
_symmetry.space_group_name_H-M   'P 1'
#
loop_
_entity.id
_entity.type
_entity.pdbx_description
1 polymer ?
#
loop_
_entity_poly.entity_id
_entity_poly.type
_entity_poly.pdbx_seq_one_letter_code
_entity_poly.pdbx_strand_id
1 'polypeptide(L)'
;AISTTDTSYNFASYFTRSGDYTFKVRAIYNSSNKGDWEESDELSVSSSEARDIRDNGRSSGNTPSNSVNDDGGPGDTNSSQGAWLKNDVGWWYCNADRSYPVNQWQYINNYWYFFNASGYMVTGWVQWNNVWYYCCDSGEMLTNTRTPDGYYVDGNGAWIQ
;
A
#
# COMPACT_ATOMS: atom_id res chain seq x y z
N ALA A 1 4.62 11.75 25.43
CA ALA A 1 5.70 11.57 24.46
C ALA A 1 6.06 10.08 24.41
N ILE A 2 6.30 9.56 23.21
CA ILE A 2 6.72 8.18 22.98
C ILE A 2 8.20 8.23 22.61
N SER A 3 8.98 7.29 23.11
CA SER A 3 10.40 7.12 22.77
C SER A 3 10.57 5.73 22.15
N THR A 4 11.24 5.65 21.00
CA THR A 4 11.58 4.41 20.32
C THR A 4 12.99 4.47 19.78
N THR A 5 13.62 3.32 19.61
CA THR A 5 14.89 3.15 18.89
C THR A 5 14.68 2.76 17.44
N ASP A 6 13.43 2.51 17.04
CA ASP A 6 13.07 2.13 15.68
C ASP A 6 13.15 3.35 14.74
N THR A 7 13.43 3.11 13.49
CA THR A 7 13.48 4.14 12.44
C THR A 7 12.11 4.57 11.93
N SER A 8 11.06 3.85 12.35
CA SER A 8 9.67 4.17 12.04
C SER A 8 8.75 3.87 13.23
N TYR A 9 7.65 4.58 13.34
CA TYR A 9 6.63 4.35 14.37
C TYR A 9 5.24 4.53 13.77
N ASN A 10 4.34 3.58 14.05
CA ASN A 10 2.96 3.65 13.59
C ASN A 10 2.07 4.36 14.63
N PHE A 11 1.56 5.52 14.26
CA PHE A 11 0.68 6.35 15.08
C PHE A 11 -0.82 6.09 14.86
N ALA A 12 -1.21 5.18 13.95
CA ALA A 12 -2.60 5.01 13.52
C ALA A 12 -3.57 4.84 14.70
N SER A 13 -3.18 4.12 15.74
CA SER A 13 -4.02 3.88 16.93
C SER A 13 -4.33 5.13 17.77
N TYR A 14 -3.66 6.25 17.52
CA TYR A 14 -3.86 7.49 18.25
C TYR A 14 -4.91 8.41 17.62
N PHE A 15 -5.27 8.19 16.35
CA PHE A 15 -6.25 8.99 15.60
C PHE A 15 -7.70 8.57 15.91
N THR A 16 -8.08 8.61 17.16
CA THR A 16 -9.43 8.19 17.61
C THR A 16 -10.50 9.27 17.48
N ARG A 17 -10.16 10.45 17.01
CA ARG A 17 -11.07 11.58 16.75
C ARG A 17 -10.75 12.19 15.39
N SER A 18 -11.77 12.75 14.73
CA SER A 18 -11.56 13.58 13.56
C SER A 18 -10.88 14.88 13.92
N GLY A 19 -10.06 15.42 13.02
CA GLY A 19 -9.34 16.67 13.21
C GLY A 19 -8.01 16.65 12.47
N ASP A 20 -7.30 17.75 12.60
CA ASP A 20 -6.00 17.94 11.99
C ASP A 20 -4.91 17.64 13.01
N TYR A 21 -3.92 16.88 12.57
CA TYR A 21 -2.83 16.39 13.42
C TYR A 21 -1.49 16.74 12.81
N THR A 22 -0.58 17.20 13.64
CA THR A 22 0.84 17.32 13.30
C THR A 22 1.67 16.50 14.27
N PHE A 23 2.81 16.03 13.81
CA PHE A 23 3.77 15.28 14.61
C PHE A 23 5.03 16.10 14.79
N LYS A 24 5.61 15.98 15.99
CA LYS A 24 6.94 16.51 16.25
C LYS A 24 7.85 15.38 16.65
N VAL A 25 8.97 15.25 15.96
CA VAL A 25 10.00 14.26 16.24
C VAL A 25 11.34 14.93 16.50
N ARG A 26 12.18 14.30 17.29
CA ARG A 26 13.58 14.71 17.45
C ARG A 26 14.45 13.50 17.78
N ALA A 27 15.71 13.56 17.43
CA ALA A 27 16.70 12.59 17.88
C ALA A 27 17.01 12.81 19.37
N ILE A 28 17.14 11.71 20.12
CA ILE A 28 17.58 11.73 21.52
C ILE A 28 18.85 10.88 21.61
N TYR A 29 19.99 11.49 21.82
CA TYR A 29 21.26 10.80 21.98
C TYR A 29 21.48 10.35 23.44
N ASN A 30 21.06 11.20 24.39
CA ASN A 30 21.01 10.91 25.82
C ASN A 30 20.10 11.92 26.53
N SER A 31 19.98 11.86 27.85
CA SER A 31 19.11 12.75 28.61
C SER A 31 19.45 14.26 28.48
N SER A 32 20.70 14.58 28.18
CA SER A 32 21.20 15.96 28.07
C SER A 32 21.44 16.42 26.64
N ASN A 33 21.55 15.50 25.69
CA ASN A 33 21.84 15.78 24.28
C ASN A 33 20.68 15.33 23.40
N LYS A 34 19.91 16.29 22.91
CA LYS A 34 18.71 16.09 22.08
C LYS A 34 18.83 16.99 20.87
N GLY A 35 18.44 16.47 19.71
CA GLY A 35 18.31 17.26 18.49
C GLY A 35 17.12 18.22 18.55
N ASP A 36 17.05 19.08 17.56
CA ASP A 36 15.91 19.97 17.36
C ASP A 36 14.63 19.18 17.03
N TRP A 37 13.49 19.85 17.23
CA TRP A 37 12.20 19.29 16.86
C TRP A 37 11.94 19.52 15.37
N GLU A 38 11.65 18.43 14.66
CA GLU A 38 11.09 18.48 13.31
C GLU A 38 9.59 18.26 13.39
N GLU A 39 8.83 19.03 12.63
CA GLU A 39 7.37 18.96 12.55
C GLU A 39 6.94 18.41 11.20
N SER A 40 6.01 17.47 11.19
CA SER A 40 5.42 16.95 9.97
C SER A 40 4.46 17.96 9.33
N ASP A 41 4.12 17.73 8.06
CA ASP A 41 2.93 18.32 7.46
C ASP A 41 1.67 17.93 8.25
N GLU A 42 0.61 18.71 8.06
CA GLU A 42 -0.69 18.47 8.68
C GLU A 42 -1.36 17.25 8.08
N LEU A 43 -1.82 16.34 8.93
CA LEU A 43 -2.63 15.19 8.56
C LEU A 43 -4.07 15.44 9.01
N SER A 44 -5.00 15.57 8.06
CA SER A 44 -6.43 15.66 8.35
C SER A 44 -7.05 14.27 8.47
N VAL A 45 -7.70 14.00 9.59
CA VAL A 45 -8.42 12.74 9.86
C VAL A 45 -9.92 13.02 9.89
N SER A 46 -10.66 12.41 8.98
CA SER A 46 -12.11 12.54 8.91
C SER A 46 -12.83 11.82 10.06
N SER A 47 -14.11 12.13 10.26
CA SER A 47 -14.93 11.44 11.27
C SER A 47 -15.14 9.95 10.99
N SER A 48 -15.12 9.54 9.70
CA SER A 48 -15.19 8.13 9.30
C SER A 48 -13.91 7.39 9.64
N GLU A 49 -12.75 7.92 9.27
CA GLU A 49 -11.44 7.34 9.57
C GLU A 49 -11.22 7.21 11.08
N ALA A 50 -11.57 8.22 11.87
CA ALA A 50 -11.48 8.16 13.32
C ALA A 50 -12.40 7.12 13.96
N ARG A 51 -13.57 6.84 13.35
CA ARG A 51 -14.45 5.72 13.77
C ARG A 51 -13.82 4.38 13.45
N ASP A 52 -13.31 4.21 12.25
CA ASP A 52 -12.67 2.97 11.81
C ASP A 52 -11.47 2.61 12.68
N ILE A 53 -10.66 3.59 13.06
CA ILE A 53 -9.54 3.40 13.99
C ILE A 53 -10.02 2.95 15.38
N ARG A 54 -11.11 3.53 15.89
CA ARG A 54 -11.69 3.14 17.18
C ARG A 54 -12.30 1.73 17.15
N ASP A 55 -13.00 1.40 16.09
CA ASP A 55 -13.73 0.15 15.95
C ASP A 55 -12.78 -1.02 15.64
N ASN A 56 -11.71 -0.81 14.88
CA ASN A 56 -10.63 -1.77 14.66
C ASN A 56 -9.74 -2.01 15.90
N GLY A 57 -9.78 -1.12 16.89
CA GLY A 57 -9.18 -1.34 18.22
C GLY A 57 -10.02 -2.24 19.14
N ARG A 58 -11.26 -2.54 18.77
CA ARG A 58 -12.15 -3.50 19.42
C ARG A 58 -12.54 -4.55 18.40
N SER A 59 -11.95 -5.73 18.51
CA SER A 59 -12.34 -6.92 17.74
C SER A 59 -13.86 -7.11 17.73
N SER A 60 -14.46 -6.98 16.56
CA SER A 60 -15.58 -7.76 16.03
C SER A 60 -16.35 -7.00 14.95
N GLY A 61 -16.25 -7.48 13.75
CA GLY A 61 -17.27 -7.49 12.70
C GLY A 61 -18.10 -6.24 12.47
N ASN A 62 -17.68 -5.38 11.54
CA ASN A 62 -18.52 -4.83 10.48
C ASN A 62 -17.67 -3.96 9.53
N THR A 63 -17.87 -4.16 8.26
CA THR A 63 -17.15 -3.57 7.12
C THR A 63 -17.42 -2.07 6.98
N PRO A 64 -16.42 -1.20 6.77
CA PRO A 64 -16.66 0.12 6.23
C PRO A 64 -16.79 0.07 4.70
N SER A 65 -17.88 0.61 4.22
CA SER A 65 -18.10 0.90 2.81
C SER A 65 -17.24 2.12 2.44
N ASN A 66 -16.14 1.92 1.73
CA ASN A 66 -15.32 3.02 1.23
C ASN A 66 -15.57 3.22 -0.26
N SER A 67 -16.19 4.34 -0.56
CA SER A 67 -16.37 4.87 -1.91
C SER A 67 -15.02 5.42 -2.37
N VAL A 68 -14.23 4.64 -3.07
CA VAL A 68 -13.01 5.13 -3.72
C VAL A 68 -13.39 5.65 -5.11
N ASN A 69 -13.03 6.88 -5.41
CA ASN A 69 -13.14 7.45 -6.73
C ASN A 69 -12.34 6.60 -7.72
N ASP A 70 -12.99 6.27 -8.83
CA ASP A 70 -12.44 5.55 -9.97
C ASP A 70 -11.29 6.36 -10.59
N ASP A 71 -10.05 6.07 -10.19
CA ASP A 71 -8.82 6.71 -10.66
C ASP A 71 -7.90 5.67 -11.34
N GLY A 72 -8.49 4.70 -12.06
CA GLY A 72 -7.77 3.80 -12.95
C GLY A 72 -6.87 2.75 -12.28
N GLY A 73 -7.06 2.50 -11.00
CA GLY A 73 -6.41 1.39 -10.28
C GLY A 73 -7.18 0.08 -10.39
N PRO A 74 -6.62 -1.05 -9.90
CA PRO A 74 -7.30 -2.32 -9.86
C PRO A 74 -8.54 -2.23 -8.99
N GLY A 75 -9.68 -2.71 -9.51
CA GLY A 75 -11.01 -2.57 -8.90
C GLY A 75 -11.10 -3.14 -7.49
N ASP A 76 -11.78 -2.41 -6.62
CA ASP A 76 -11.98 -2.76 -5.22
C ASP A 76 -12.92 -3.97 -5.10
N THR A 77 -12.48 -5.03 -4.43
CA THR A 77 -13.34 -6.17 -4.17
C THR A 77 -13.09 -6.76 -2.78
N ASN A 78 -14.07 -6.59 -1.92
CA ASN A 78 -14.39 -7.44 -0.77
C ASN A 78 -13.31 -7.53 0.35
N SER A 79 -13.54 -6.81 1.41
CA SER A 79 -12.71 -6.63 2.61
C SER A 79 -12.34 -7.90 3.42
N SER A 80 -12.82 -9.08 3.02
CA SER A 80 -12.38 -10.36 3.61
C SER A 80 -11.09 -10.92 2.99
N GLN A 81 -10.63 -10.35 1.88
CA GLN A 81 -9.46 -10.81 1.13
C GLN A 81 -8.28 -9.81 1.10
N GLY A 82 -8.44 -8.63 1.65
CA GLY A 82 -7.49 -7.52 1.61
C GLY A 82 -8.03 -6.30 0.86
N ALA A 83 -7.26 -5.23 0.78
CA ALA A 83 -7.67 -3.97 0.17
C ALA A 83 -6.55 -3.33 -0.65
N TRP A 84 -6.92 -2.74 -1.79
CA TRP A 84 -6.05 -1.85 -2.54
C TRP A 84 -6.03 -0.47 -1.88
N LEU A 85 -4.85 0.09 -1.73
CA LEU A 85 -4.60 1.38 -1.13
C LEU A 85 -3.67 2.20 -2.02
N LYS A 86 -3.87 3.52 -2.05
CA LYS A 86 -3.07 4.45 -2.85
C LYS A 86 -2.57 5.60 -1.99
N ASN A 87 -1.36 6.05 -2.26
CA ASN A 87 -0.81 7.30 -1.76
C ASN A 87 -0.09 8.04 -2.89
N ASP A 88 0.61 9.13 -2.59
CA ASP A 88 1.33 9.94 -3.58
C ASP A 88 2.45 9.20 -4.31
N VAL A 89 2.90 8.04 -3.80
CA VAL A 89 3.94 7.21 -4.43
C VAL A 89 3.35 6.20 -5.40
N GLY A 90 2.19 5.61 -5.09
CA GLY A 90 1.57 4.60 -5.93
C GLY A 90 0.56 3.72 -5.21
N TRP A 91 0.13 2.67 -5.91
CA TRP A 91 -0.76 1.65 -5.37
C TRP A 91 0.00 0.57 -4.61
N TRP A 92 -0.59 0.07 -3.55
CA TRP A 92 -0.11 -1.09 -2.79
C TRP A 92 -1.30 -1.90 -2.27
N TYR A 93 -1.06 -3.15 -1.89
CA TYR A 93 -2.11 -4.06 -1.42
C TYR A 93 -1.89 -4.46 0.01
N CYS A 94 -2.89 -4.23 0.86
CA CYS A 94 -2.91 -4.70 2.24
C CYS A 94 -3.69 -6.01 2.32
N ASN A 95 -3.04 -7.11 2.68
CA ASN A 95 -3.67 -8.39 2.89
C ASN A 95 -4.64 -8.37 4.08
N ALA A 96 -5.55 -9.35 4.17
CA ALA A 96 -6.49 -9.47 5.28
C ALA A 96 -5.79 -9.59 6.66
N ASP A 97 -4.59 -10.16 6.70
CA ASP A 97 -3.75 -10.25 7.90
C ASP A 97 -2.91 -9.00 8.18
N ARG A 98 -3.13 -7.92 7.41
CA ARG A 98 -2.40 -6.64 7.44
C ARG A 98 -0.94 -6.72 6.98
N SER A 99 -0.49 -7.83 6.41
CA SER A 99 0.76 -7.89 5.67
C SER A 99 0.61 -7.23 4.30
N TYR A 100 1.70 -6.97 3.62
CA TYR A 100 1.72 -6.50 2.23
C TYR A 100 2.85 -7.16 1.45
N PRO A 101 2.67 -7.41 0.15
CA PRO A 101 3.68 -8.04 -0.68
C PRO A 101 4.87 -7.09 -0.91
N VAL A 102 6.08 -7.63 -0.84
CA VAL A 102 7.33 -6.90 -1.09
C VAL A 102 8.23 -7.73 -1.98
N ASN A 103 8.66 -7.15 -3.09
CA ASN A 103 9.55 -7.80 -4.07
C ASN A 103 9.05 -9.21 -4.47
N GLN A 104 7.77 -9.30 -4.82
CA GLN A 104 7.14 -10.58 -5.19
C GLN A 104 5.90 -10.39 -6.05
N TRP A 105 5.48 -11.46 -6.69
CA TRP A 105 4.17 -11.59 -7.32
C TRP A 105 3.12 -11.96 -6.29
N GLN A 106 1.91 -11.42 -6.46
CA GLN A 106 0.72 -11.81 -5.70
C GLN A 106 -0.49 -11.93 -6.61
N TYR A 107 -1.26 -13.00 -6.40
CA TYR A 107 -2.51 -13.24 -7.12
C TYR A 107 -3.67 -12.61 -6.35
N ILE A 108 -4.34 -11.62 -6.97
CA ILE A 108 -5.41 -10.83 -6.36
C ILE A 108 -6.55 -10.74 -7.36
N ASN A 109 -7.77 -11.14 -6.98
CA ASN A 109 -8.98 -11.00 -7.81
C ASN A 109 -8.82 -11.54 -9.25
N ASN A 110 -8.25 -12.73 -9.39
CA ASN A 110 -7.99 -13.43 -10.65
C ASN A 110 -6.89 -12.85 -11.54
N TYR A 111 -6.07 -11.92 -11.04
CA TYR A 111 -4.94 -11.34 -11.76
C TYR A 111 -3.65 -11.41 -10.95
N TRP A 112 -2.54 -11.49 -11.64
CA TRP A 112 -1.22 -11.39 -11.04
C TRP A 112 -0.73 -9.95 -11.05
N TYR A 113 -0.20 -9.50 -9.92
CA TYR A 113 0.41 -8.19 -9.72
C TYR A 113 1.82 -8.37 -9.18
N PHE A 114 2.74 -7.53 -9.61
CA PHE A 114 4.08 -7.48 -9.05
C PHE A 114 4.24 -6.28 -8.13
N PHE A 115 4.84 -6.50 -6.98
CA PHE A 115 5.14 -5.46 -6.01
C PHE A 115 6.66 -5.30 -5.88
N ASN A 116 7.15 -4.06 -5.93
CA ASN A 116 8.56 -3.75 -5.82
C ASN A 116 9.10 -3.93 -4.39
N ALA A 117 10.39 -3.65 -4.19
CA ALA A 117 11.05 -3.77 -2.88
C ALA A 117 10.48 -2.81 -1.82
N SER A 118 9.75 -1.79 -2.20
CA SER A 118 9.06 -0.86 -1.30
C SER A 118 7.57 -1.22 -1.09
N GLY A 119 7.09 -2.33 -1.67
CA GLY A 119 5.71 -2.80 -1.55
C GLY A 119 4.70 -2.11 -2.48
N TYR A 120 5.15 -1.30 -3.45
CA TYR A 120 4.26 -0.67 -4.42
C TYR A 120 4.07 -1.53 -5.66
N MET A 121 2.83 -1.54 -6.18
CA MET A 121 2.46 -2.18 -7.43
C MET A 121 3.28 -1.59 -8.60
N VAL A 122 3.77 -2.45 -9.47
CA VAL A 122 4.56 -2.08 -10.63
C VAL A 122 3.73 -2.18 -11.90
N THR A 123 3.93 -1.24 -12.81
CA THR A 123 3.40 -1.26 -14.19
C THR A 123 4.56 -1.32 -15.20
N GLY A 124 4.29 -1.78 -16.40
CA GLY A 124 5.32 -1.97 -17.44
C GLY A 124 6.08 -3.28 -17.29
N TRP A 125 7.31 -3.31 -17.82
CA TRP A 125 8.13 -4.51 -17.83
C TRP A 125 8.72 -4.83 -16.45
N VAL A 126 8.61 -6.10 -16.06
CA VAL A 126 9.16 -6.67 -14.83
C VAL A 126 10.05 -7.85 -15.21
N GLN A 127 11.30 -7.83 -14.76
CA GLN A 127 12.17 -9.01 -14.84
C GLN A 127 12.13 -9.79 -13.54
N TRP A 128 11.72 -11.07 -13.61
CA TRP A 128 11.67 -11.97 -12.48
C TRP A 128 12.27 -13.32 -12.84
N ASN A 129 13.24 -13.79 -12.08
CA ASN A 129 13.96 -15.03 -12.34
C ASN A 129 14.47 -15.19 -13.79
N ASN A 130 15.04 -14.11 -14.33
CA ASN A 130 15.54 -14.00 -15.71
C ASN A 130 14.47 -14.11 -16.82
N VAL A 131 13.20 -14.02 -16.48
CA VAL A 131 12.08 -13.98 -17.41
C VAL A 131 11.44 -12.59 -17.36
N TRP A 132 11.04 -12.06 -18.52
CA TRP A 132 10.34 -10.79 -18.61
C TRP A 132 8.83 -11.00 -18.65
N TYR A 133 8.12 -10.15 -17.90
CA TYR A 133 6.67 -10.06 -17.81
C TYR A 133 6.25 -8.63 -18.02
N TYR A 134 5.01 -8.41 -18.42
CA TYR A 134 4.47 -7.06 -18.58
C TYR A 134 3.22 -6.86 -17.73
N CYS A 135 3.21 -5.83 -16.90
CA CYS A 135 2.05 -5.37 -16.14
C CYS A 135 1.41 -4.18 -16.87
N CYS A 136 0.11 -4.21 -17.13
CA CYS A 136 -0.60 -3.10 -17.77
C CYS A 136 -0.71 -1.88 -16.84
N ASP A 137 -1.32 -0.80 -17.30
CA ASP A 137 -1.44 0.46 -16.53
C ASP A 137 -2.22 0.30 -15.22
N SER A 138 -3.16 -0.65 -15.15
CA SER A 138 -3.88 -1.02 -13.93
C SER A 138 -3.13 -2.06 -13.07
N GLY A 139 -1.95 -2.50 -13.49
CA GLY A 139 -1.04 -3.37 -12.76
C GLY A 139 -1.18 -4.87 -13.04
N GLU A 140 -2.24 -5.32 -13.76
CA GLU A 140 -2.43 -6.73 -14.06
C GLU A 140 -1.35 -7.23 -15.03
N MET A 141 -0.78 -8.41 -14.75
CA MET A 141 0.12 -9.09 -15.65
C MET A 141 -0.62 -9.53 -16.92
N LEU A 142 -0.11 -9.14 -18.06
CA LEU A 142 -0.65 -9.56 -19.36
C LEU A 142 -0.31 -11.02 -19.65
N THR A 143 -1.26 -11.74 -20.26
CA THR A 143 -1.09 -13.13 -20.70
C THR A 143 -1.72 -13.34 -22.08
N ASN A 144 -1.15 -14.22 -22.91
CA ASN A 144 -1.65 -14.57 -24.25
C ASN A 144 -1.97 -13.36 -25.14
N THR A 145 -1.18 -12.29 -25.06
CA THR A 145 -1.45 -11.06 -25.79
C THR A 145 -0.16 -10.32 -26.17
N ARG A 146 -0.32 -9.25 -26.94
CA ARG A 146 0.77 -8.32 -27.23
C ARG A 146 0.77 -7.18 -26.25
N THR A 147 1.96 -6.81 -25.83
CA THR A 147 2.20 -5.60 -25.03
C THR A 147 2.02 -4.34 -25.90
N PRO A 148 1.81 -3.16 -25.31
CA PRO A 148 1.66 -1.91 -26.07
C PRO A 148 2.84 -1.57 -27.00
N ASP A 149 4.04 -2.02 -26.65
CA ASP A 149 5.27 -1.88 -27.45
C ASP A 149 5.51 -3.03 -28.45
N GLY A 150 4.51 -3.93 -28.61
CA GLY A 150 4.42 -4.90 -29.70
C GLY A 150 5.01 -6.29 -29.43
N TYR A 151 5.55 -6.54 -28.27
CA TYR A 151 6.05 -7.86 -27.87
C TYR A 151 4.90 -8.80 -27.49
N TYR A 152 5.12 -10.10 -27.61
CA TYR A 152 4.12 -11.10 -27.24
C TYR A 152 4.49 -11.77 -25.92
N VAL A 153 3.50 -11.91 -25.04
CA VAL A 153 3.62 -12.69 -23.80
C VAL A 153 2.71 -13.91 -23.86
N ASP A 154 3.22 -15.04 -23.41
CA ASP A 154 2.52 -16.33 -23.43
C ASP A 154 1.42 -16.46 -22.37
N GLY A 155 0.82 -17.67 -22.25
CA GLY A 155 -0.23 -17.95 -21.27
C GLY A 155 0.20 -17.88 -19.82
N ASN A 156 1.50 -17.89 -19.54
CA ASN A 156 2.07 -17.69 -18.21
C ASN A 156 2.55 -16.24 -17.99
N GLY A 157 2.33 -15.35 -18.97
CA GLY A 157 2.77 -13.97 -18.93
C GLY A 157 4.24 -13.77 -19.34
N ALA A 158 4.96 -14.84 -19.68
CA ALA A 158 6.37 -14.74 -20.05
C ALA A 158 6.52 -14.18 -21.47
N TRP A 159 7.43 -13.21 -21.62
CA TRP A 159 7.82 -12.74 -22.95
C TRP A 159 8.50 -13.86 -23.73
N ILE A 160 8.08 -14.06 -24.96
CA ILE A 160 8.66 -15.00 -25.92
C ILE A 160 9.21 -14.24 -27.13
N GLN A 161 10.38 -14.64 -27.59
CA GLN A 161 11.03 -14.10 -28.79
C GLN A 161 10.41 -14.68 -30.07
#